data_8edc1775bfa67d9c06ea42ac450fc268
#
_entry.id   8edc1775bfa67d9c06ea42ac450fc268
#
_cell.length_a   1.000
_cell.length_b   1.000
_cell.length_c   1.000
_cell.angle_alpha   90.00
_cell.angle_beta   90.00
_cell.angle_gamma   90.00
#
_symmetry.space_group_name_H-M   'P 1'
#
loop_
_entity.id
_entity.type
_entity.pdbx_description
1 polymer ?
#
loop_
_entity_poly.entity_id
_entity_poly.type
_entity_poly.pdbx_seq_one_letter_code
_entity_poly.pdbx_strand_id
1 'polypeptide(L)'
;MASEPRAGPVMPMASLGPGGPAVSRVGLGLAALGRPAYITGGRGRDLPDRDVNALRARTFAVLDAAYAAGVRYVDAARSYGRAEEFLAGWLARPGHPGVVAGSKWGYRYTGEWRLDAGQHEVKEHSLAMFGAQLAESRALLGGRLALYQVHSLTTSTAPTPASRITRAASATVCS
;
A
#
# COMPACT_ATOMS: atom_id res chain seq x y z
N MET A 1 45.60 5.46 -6.66
CA MET A 1 44.81 4.47 -5.92
C MET A 1 43.38 4.95 -5.90
N ALA A 2 42.54 4.39 -6.73
CA ALA A 2 41.11 4.71 -6.71
C ALA A 2 40.48 4.00 -5.48
N SER A 3 39.84 4.76 -4.59
CA SER A 3 39.12 4.22 -3.45
C SER A 3 37.91 3.45 -3.97
N GLU A 4 37.83 2.16 -3.62
CA GLU A 4 36.61 1.37 -3.88
C GLU A 4 35.39 2.05 -3.26
N PRO A 5 34.27 2.08 -3.98
CA PRO A 5 33.03 2.63 -3.42
C PRO A 5 32.63 1.76 -2.21
N ARG A 6 32.56 2.39 -1.03
CA ARG A 6 32.03 1.72 0.18
C ARG A 6 30.63 1.23 -0.13
N ALA A 7 30.42 -0.07 -0.08
CA ALA A 7 29.09 -0.65 -0.13
C ALA A 7 28.24 -0.01 0.97
N GLY A 8 27.17 0.66 0.58
CA GLY A 8 26.21 1.25 1.53
C GLY A 8 25.62 0.17 2.44
N PRO A 9 25.06 0.53 3.59
CA PRO A 9 24.46 -0.42 4.51
C PRO A 9 23.37 -1.24 3.80
N VAL A 10 23.54 -2.57 3.81
CA VAL A 10 22.58 -3.50 3.22
C VAL A 10 21.29 -3.44 4.06
N MET A 11 20.15 -3.20 3.40
CA MET A 11 18.84 -3.20 4.06
C MET A 11 18.56 -4.58 4.68
N PRO A 12 18.38 -4.68 6.01
CA PRO A 12 18.07 -5.96 6.65
C PRO A 12 16.75 -6.54 6.15
N MET A 13 16.72 -7.84 5.95
CA MET A 13 15.53 -8.59 5.53
C MET A 13 14.93 -9.35 6.72
N ALA A 14 13.63 -9.61 6.67
CA ALA A 14 12.90 -10.43 7.63
C ALA A 14 11.76 -11.17 6.91
N SER A 15 11.25 -12.23 7.52
CA SER A 15 10.05 -12.90 7.02
C SER A 15 8.80 -12.11 7.40
N LEU A 16 7.87 -11.95 6.48
CA LEU A 16 6.56 -11.35 6.72
C LEU A 16 5.63 -12.39 7.38
N GLY A 17 5.84 -12.61 8.68
CA GLY A 17 5.17 -13.66 9.44
C GLY A 17 5.79 -15.06 9.24
N PRO A 18 5.32 -16.06 9.98
CA PRO A 18 5.80 -17.45 9.85
C PRO A 18 5.54 -18.02 8.45
N GLY A 19 6.58 -18.42 7.75
CA GLY A 19 6.48 -18.96 6.38
C GLY A 19 6.16 -17.94 5.29
N GLY A 20 6.07 -16.66 5.62
CA GLY A 20 5.81 -15.59 4.67
C GLY A 20 7.03 -15.21 3.83
N PRO A 21 6.83 -14.37 2.79
CA PRO A 21 7.92 -13.94 1.93
C PRO A 21 8.96 -13.11 2.69
N ALA A 22 10.20 -13.13 2.20
CA ALA A 22 11.25 -12.24 2.69
C ALA A 22 10.97 -10.80 2.25
N VAL A 23 10.97 -9.88 3.20
CA VAL A 23 10.75 -8.44 2.99
C VAL A 23 11.81 -7.62 3.69
N SER A 24 12.04 -6.39 3.24
CA SER A 24 12.88 -5.45 3.97
C SER A 24 12.25 -5.09 5.32
N ARG A 25 13.06 -4.91 6.37
CA ARG A 25 12.56 -4.51 7.70
C ARG A 25 11.95 -3.12 7.73
N VAL A 26 12.23 -2.30 6.73
CA VAL A 26 11.57 -1.02 6.50
C VAL A 26 10.70 -1.16 5.26
N GLY A 27 9.44 -0.75 5.35
CA GLY A 27 8.49 -0.71 4.25
C GLY A 27 8.13 0.72 3.87
N LEU A 28 7.64 0.90 2.64
CA LEU A 28 7.13 2.19 2.16
C LEU A 28 5.60 2.18 2.12
N GLY A 29 4.96 3.12 2.84
CA GLY A 29 3.51 3.34 2.75
C GLY A 29 3.14 4.36 1.68
N LEU A 30 2.07 4.07 0.91
CA LEU A 30 1.62 4.91 -0.21
C LEU A 30 0.43 5.83 0.13
N ALA A 31 0.03 5.93 1.40
CA ALA A 31 -1.13 6.71 1.82
C ALA A 31 -1.11 8.17 1.34
N ALA A 32 0.06 8.78 1.29
CA ALA A 32 0.26 10.17 0.91
C ALA A 32 0.48 10.38 -0.60
N LEU A 33 0.65 9.30 -1.36
CA LEU A 33 0.99 9.35 -2.78
C LEU A 33 -0.15 8.91 -3.69
N GLY A 34 -1.13 8.19 -3.15
CA GLY A 34 -2.24 7.63 -3.92
C GLY A 34 -3.44 8.55 -4.09
N ARG A 35 -3.50 9.68 -3.38
CA ARG A 35 -4.63 10.64 -3.40
C ARG A 35 -4.16 12.07 -3.17
N PRO A 36 -4.85 13.09 -3.73
CA PRO A 36 -4.41 14.49 -3.66
C PRO A 36 -4.54 15.08 -2.25
N ALA A 37 -5.51 14.62 -1.46
CA ALA A 37 -5.72 15.05 -0.07
C ALA A 37 -5.36 13.94 0.90
N TYR A 38 -4.54 14.26 1.90
CA TYR A 38 -4.22 13.39 3.02
C TYR A 38 -4.58 14.08 4.34
N ILE A 39 -4.89 13.29 5.37
CA ILE A 39 -5.49 13.72 6.65
C ILE A 39 -4.69 14.79 7.39
N THR A 40 -3.38 14.88 7.19
CA THR A 40 -2.54 15.89 7.82
C THR A 40 -2.38 17.12 6.93
N GLY A 41 -2.86 18.27 7.37
CA GLY A 41 -2.71 19.56 6.68
C GLY A 41 -1.24 19.95 6.49
N GLY A 42 -0.99 20.88 5.55
CA GLY A 42 0.33 21.49 5.34
C GLY A 42 1.16 20.93 4.18
N ARG A 43 0.72 19.87 3.49
CA ARG A 43 1.46 19.27 2.37
C ARG A 43 1.40 20.01 1.03
N GLY A 44 0.82 21.21 0.99
CA GLY A 44 0.78 22.01 -0.24
C GLY A 44 2.15 22.38 -0.80
N ARG A 45 3.17 22.43 0.06
CA ARG A 45 4.56 22.71 -0.35
C ARG A 45 5.27 21.48 -0.92
N ASP A 46 4.96 20.30 -0.38
CA ASP A 46 5.63 19.03 -0.74
C ASP A 46 5.10 18.44 -2.05
N LEU A 47 3.83 18.74 -2.37
CA LEU A 47 3.12 18.26 -3.55
C LEU A 47 2.41 19.44 -4.24
N PRO A 48 3.16 20.31 -4.95
CA PRO A 48 2.59 21.49 -5.60
C PRO A 48 1.61 21.11 -6.73
N ASP A 49 1.90 20.04 -7.44
CA ASP A 49 1.04 19.49 -8.47
C ASP A 49 0.42 18.18 -8.00
N ARG A 50 -0.91 18.10 -8.04
CA ARG A 50 -1.70 17.00 -7.49
C ARG A 50 -2.66 16.39 -8.51
N ASP A 51 -2.47 16.68 -9.79
CA ASP A 51 -3.16 15.94 -10.82
C ASP A 51 -2.74 14.46 -10.81
N VAL A 52 -3.53 13.61 -11.44
CA VAL A 52 -3.32 12.15 -11.42
C VAL A 52 -1.95 11.76 -11.98
N ASN A 53 -1.53 12.41 -13.07
CA ASN A 53 -0.28 12.05 -13.75
C ASN A 53 0.94 12.53 -12.96
N ALA A 54 0.87 13.73 -12.38
CA ALA A 54 1.92 14.28 -11.53
C ALA A 54 2.11 13.41 -10.28
N LEU A 55 1.02 13.02 -9.59
CA LEU A 55 1.11 12.12 -8.45
C LEU A 55 1.60 10.73 -8.82
N ARG A 56 1.19 10.20 -9.97
CA ARG A 56 1.72 8.93 -10.50
C ARG A 56 3.22 9.01 -10.74
N ALA A 57 3.68 10.04 -11.42
CA ALA A 57 5.11 10.24 -11.68
C ALA A 57 5.91 10.38 -10.38
N ARG A 58 5.38 11.16 -9.42
CA ARG A 58 5.99 11.31 -8.10
C ARG A 58 6.04 9.97 -7.34
N THR A 59 4.97 9.20 -7.38
CA THR A 59 4.92 7.87 -6.75
C THR A 59 5.99 6.96 -7.35
N PHE A 60 6.15 6.96 -8.66
CA PHE A 60 7.17 6.15 -9.33
C PHE A 60 8.58 6.56 -8.89
N ALA A 61 8.88 7.86 -8.85
CA ALA A 61 10.17 8.36 -8.41
C ALA A 61 10.49 7.97 -6.94
N VAL A 62 9.48 8.05 -6.06
CA VAL A 62 9.63 7.63 -4.66
C VAL A 62 9.84 6.11 -4.54
N LEU A 63 9.11 5.32 -5.32
CA LEU A 63 9.26 3.87 -5.36
C LEU A 63 10.64 3.47 -5.91
N ASP A 64 11.11 4.12 -6.97
CA ASP A 64 12.45 3.90 -7.54
C ASP A 64 13.55 4.19 -6.50
N ALA A 65 13.44 5.31 -5.78
CA ALA A 65 14.38 5.69 -4.72
C ALA A 65 14.34 4.70 -3.54
N ALA A 66 13.15 4.29 -3.10
CA ALA A 66 12.99 3.31 -2.03
C ALA A 66 13.55 1.94 -2.43
N TYR A 67 13.31 1.51 -3.67
CA TYR A 67 13.84 0.26 -4.20
C TYR A 67 15.38 0.28 -4.26
N ALA A 68 15.96 1.38 -4.74
CA ALA A 68 17.41 1.59 -4.76
C ALA A 68 18.02 1.59 -3.34
N ALA A 69 17.28 2.07 -2.34
CA ALA A 69 17.66 2.02 -0.93
C ALA A 69 17.46 0.62 -0.28
N GLY A 70 17.02 -0.40 -1.04
CA GLY A 70 16.84 -1.76 -0.56
C GLY A 70 15.45 -2.09 -0.01
N VAL A 71 14.47 -1.18 -0.09
CA VAL A 71 13.09 -1.47 0.31
C VAL A 71 12.48 -2.52 -0.62
N ARG A 72 11.84 -3.54 -0.02
CA ARG A 72 11.19 -4.65 -0.74
C ARG A 72 9.76 -4.92 -0.25
N TYR A 73 9.25 -4.08 0.64
CA TYR A 73 7.86 -4.12 1.10
C TYR A 73 7.19 -2.77 0.86
N VAL A 74 6.06 -2.79 0.17
CA VAL A 74 5.26 -1.59 -0.11
C VAL A 74 3.84 -1.80 0.39
N ASP A 75 3.32 -0.83 1.14
CA ASP A 75 2.02 -0.87 1.79
C ASP A 75 1.04 0.11 1.14
N ALA A 76 -0.08 -0.41 0.66
CA ALA A 76 -1.17 0.34 0.05
C ALA A 76 -2.48 0.16 0.84
N ALA A 77 -3.57 0.69 0.33
CA ALA A 77 -4.94 0.40 0.76
C ALA A 77 -5.94 0.83 -0.32
N ARG A 78 -7.11 0.17 -0.31
CA ARG A 78 -8.22 0.54 -1.21
C ARG A 78 -8.69 1.99 -1.01
N SER A 79 -8.60 2.53 0.21
CA SER A 79 -8.96 3.91 0.52
C SER A 79 -7.88 4.95 0.18
N TYR A 80 -6.70 4.54 -0.29
CA TYR A 80 -5.64 5.47 -0.66
C TYR A 80 -5.76 5.96 -2.12
N GLY A 81 -6.98 6.13 -2.60
CA GLY A 81 -7.25 6.61 -3.95
C GLY A 81 -6.71 5.66 -5.03
N ARG A 82 -5.70 6.09 -5.77
CA ARG A 82 -5.06 5.29 -6.84
C ARG A 82 -3.74 4.63 -6.44
N ALA A 83 -3.46 4.48 -5.14
CA ALA A 83 -2.18 3.93 -4.67
C ALA A 83 -1.88 2.54 -5.25
N GLU A 84 -2.86 1.63 -5.26
CA GLU A 84 -2.69 0.28 -5.83
C GLU A 84 -2.51 0.32 -7.35
N GLU A 85 -3.23 1.20 -8.06
CA GLU A 85 -3.08 1.40 -9.51
C GLU A 85 -1.67 1.90 -9.85
N PHE A 86 -1.16 2.88 -9.10
CA PHE A 86 0.19 3.40 -9.29
C PHE A 86 1.23 2.34 -8.97
N LEU A 87 1.06 1.60 -7.87
CA LEU A 87 1.96 0.50 -7.51
C LEU A 87 1.97 -0.59 -8.59
N ALA A 88 0.80 -1.00 -9.08
CA ALA A 88 0.68 -1.99 -10.14
C ALA A 88 1.38 -1.53 -11.43
N GLY A 89 1.16 -0.29 -11.84
CA GLY A 89 1.83 0.29 -13.00
C GLY A 89 3.35 0.38 -12.85
N TRP A 90 3.84 0.65 -11.65
CA TRP A 90 5.27 0.64 -11.35
C TRP A 90 5.85 -0.78 -11.38
N LEU A 91 5.16 -1.76 -10.78
CA LEU A 91 5.57 -3.17 -10.76
C LEU A 91 5.56 -3.83 -12.14
N ALA A 92 4.73 -3.33 -13.07
CA ALA A 92 4.71 -3.81 -14.45
C ALA A 92 5.95 -3.39 -15.25
N ARG A 93 6.72 -2.41 -14.78
CA ARG A 93 8.00 -2.03 -15.38
C ARG A 93 9.06 -3.10 -15.02
N PRO A 94 10.03 -3.38 -15.91
CA PRO A 94 11.12 -4.29 -15.59
C PRO A 94 12.02 -3.71 -14.49
N GLY A 95 12.72 -4.58 -13.76
CA GLY A 95 13.77 -4.16 -12.82
C GLY A 95 13.39 -4.13 -11.34
N HIS A 96 12.20 -4.63 -10.96
CA HIS A 96 11.75 -4.62 -9.55
C HIS A 96 11.51 -6.04 -8.98
N PRO A 97 12.47 -6.98 -9.08
CA PRO A 97 12.31 -8.29 -8.48
C PRO A 97 12.24 -8.22 -6.96
N GLY A 98 11.56 -9.18 -6.36
CA GLY A 98 11.51 -9.33 -4.90
C GLY A 98 10.66 -8.32 -4.15
N VAL A 99 9.99 -7.37 -4.83
CA VAL A 99 9.04 -6.47 -4.15
C VAL A 99 7.76 -7.21 -3.80
N VAL A 100 7.34 -7.07 -2.56
CA VAL A 100 6.13 -7.63 -1.96
C VAL A 100 5.18 -6.49 -1.61
N ALA A 101 3.90 -6.64 -1.92
CA ALA A 101 2.87 -5.67 -1.60
C ALA A 101 1.98 -6.15 -0.45
N GLY A 102 1.70 -5.24 0.48
CA GLY A 102 0.57 -5.33 1.38
C GLY A 102 -0.52 -4.36 0.98
N SER A 103 -1.77 -4.70 1.23
CA SER A 103 -2.88 -3.76 1.09
C SER A 103 -3.93 -3.93 2.19
N LYS A 104 -4.93 -3.05 2.20
CA LYS A 104 -5.96 -3.01 3.24
C LYS A 104 -7.33 -2.77 2.63
N TRP A 105 -8.35 -3.37 3.26
CA TRP A 105 -9.75 -3.23 2.90
C TRP A 105 -10.56 -2.65 4.07
N GLY A 106 -11.81 -2.29 3.80
CA GLY A 106 -12.76 -1.84 4.82
C GLY A 106 -13.01 -0.34 4.83
N TYR A 107 -12.44 0.37 3.87
CA TYR A 107 -12.79 1.75 3.55
C TYR A 107 -12.90 1.92 2.04
N ARG A 108 -13.92 2.63 1.61
CA ARG A 108 -14.11 3.07 0.22
C ARG A 108 -13.60 4.49 0.08
N TYR A 109 -12.79 4.76 -0.92
CA TYR A 109 -12.40 6.11 -1.28
C TYR A 109 -13.56 6.82 -1.96
N THR A 110 -13.94 7.99 -1.45
CA THR A 110 -15.08 8.79 -1.91
C THR A 110 -14.69 10.22 -2.27
N GLY A 111 -13.40 10.53 -2.20
CA GLY A 111 -12.89 11.90 -2.41
C GLY A 111 -12.87 12.37 -3.87
N GLU A 112 -13.18 11.50 -4.84
CA GLU A 112 -13.25 11.83 -6.27
C GLU A 112 -12.08 12.68 -6.79
N TRP A 113 -10.90 12.46 -6.25
CA TRP A 113 -9.68 13.23 -6.53
C TRP A 113 -9.74 14.71 -6.13
N ARG A 114 -10.69 15.11 -5.30
CA ARG A 114 -10.84 16.49 -4.82
C ARG A 114 -10.05 16.73 -3.54
N LEU A 115 -9.55 17.96 -3.38
CA LEU A 115 -8.87 18.42 -2.15
C LEU A 115 -9.86 18.77 -1.05
N ASP A 116 -11.01 19.30 -1.43
CA ASP A 116 -12.05 19.85 -0.60
C ASP A 116 -13.28 18.93 -0.46
N ALA A 117 -13.12 17.65 -0.72
CA ALA A 117 -14.21 16.69 -0.55
C ALA A 117 -14.65 16.68 0.93
N GLY A 118 -15.97 16.81 1.17
CA GLY A 118 -16.55 16.77 2.51
C GLY A 118 -16.31 15.44 3.23
N GLN A 119 -16.11 14.36 2.45
CA GLN A 119 -15.75 13.03 2.96
C GLN A 119 -14.83 12.35 1.97
N HIS A 120 -13.63 11.97 2.42
CA HIS A 120 -12.63 11.32 1.57
C HIS A 120 -12.71 9.79 1.58
N GLU A 121 -13.27 9.22 2.62
CA GLU A 121 -13.40 7.77 2.75
C GLU A 121 -14.59 7.39 3.64
N VAL A 122 -15.22 6.26 3.34
CA VAL A 122 -16.34 5.67 4.11
C VAL A 122 -15.93 4.31 4.61
N LYS A 123 -16.08 4.10 5.93
CA LYS A 123 -15.77 2.82 6.58
C LYS A 123 -16.90 1.81 6.35
N GLU A 124 -16.55 0.62 5.89
CA GLU A 124 -17.48 -0.50 5.72
C GLU A 124 -16.75 -1.84 5.89
N HIS A 125 -16.98 -2.52 7.01
CA HIS A 125 -16.38 -3.82 7.32
C HIS A 125 -17.40 -4.96 7.12
N SER A 126 -17.99 -5.06 5.93
CA SER A 126 -18.89 -6.16 5.54
C SER A 126 -18.14 -7.25 4.76
N LEU A 127 -18.68 -8.47 4.74
CA LEU A 127 -18.15 -9.56 3.91
C LEU A 127 -18.22 -9.23 2.42
N ALA A 128 -19.28 -8.55 2.00
CA ALA A 128 -19.43 -8.08 0.62
C ALA A 128 -18.30 -7.11 0.23
N MET A 129 -17.98 -6.14 1.10
CA MET A 129 -16.89 -5.20 0.88
C MET A 129 -15.54 -5.93 0.86
N PHE A 130 -15.30 -6.87 1.77
CA PHE A 130 -14.08 -7.67 1.76
C PHE A 130 -13.92 -8.41 0.43
N GLY A 131 -14.94 -9.13 -0.04
CA GLY A 131 -14.89 -9.89 -1.29
C GLY A 131 -14.63 -9.00 -2.51
N ALA A 132 -15.36 -7.89 -2.62
CA ALA A 132 -15.21 -6.94 -3.72
C ALA A 132 -13.80 -6.32 -3.74
N GLN A 133 -13.35 -5.76 -2.61
CA GLN A 133 -12.06 -5.09 -2.52
C GLN A 133 -10.88 -6.05 -2.65
N LEU A 134 -10.99 -7.29 -2.16
CA LEU A 134 -9.97 -8.31 -2.38
C LEU A 134 -9.83 -8.68 -3.86
N ALA A 135 -10.95 -8.82 -4.57
CA ALA A 135 -10.93 -9.09 -6.01
C ALA A 135 -10.27 -7.95 -6.79
N GLU A 136 -10.59 -6.69 -6.47
CA GLU A 136 -9.98 -5.51 -7.08
C GLU A 136 -8.47 -5.43 -6.80
N SER A 137 -8.05 -5.62 -5.55
CA SER A 137 -6.62 -5.60 -5.17
C SER A 137 -5.84 -6.72 -5.85
N ARG A 138 -6.42 -7.93 -5.96
CA ARG A 138 -5.81 -9.05 -6.68
C ARG A 138 -5.71 -8.81 -8.18
N ALA A 139 -6.70 -8.18 -8.78
CA ALA A 139 -6.66 -7.82 -10.19
C ALA A 139 -5.52 -6.85 -10.51
N LEU A 140 -5.21 -5.92 -9.59
CA LEU A 140 -4.12 -4.94 -9.76
C LEU A 140 -2.76 -5.51 -9.41
N LEU A 141 -2.62 -6.19 -8.25
CA LEU A 141 -1.33 -6.54 -7.66
C LEU A 141 -0.94 -8.01 -7.91
N GLY A 142 -1.89 -8.86 -8.30
CA GLY A 142 -1.65 -10.26 -8.62
C GLY A 142 -0.89 -11.01 -7.52
N GLY A 143 0.09 -11.81 -7.90
CA GLY A 143 0.95 -12.58 -6.99
C GLY A 143 1.90 -11.74 -6.13
N ARG A 144 1.95 -10.42 -6.32
CA ARG A 144 2.71 -9.50 -5.46
C ARG A 144 1.99 -9.17 -4.15
N LEU A 145 0.66 -9.35 -4.10
CA LEU A 145 -0.14 -9.12 -2.90
C LEU A 145 0.04 -10.29 -1.92
N ALA A 146 0.87 -10.10 -0.90
CA ALA A 146 1.19 -11.12 0.10
C ALA A 146 0.51 -10.88 1.46
N LEU A 147 0.02 -9.67 1.72
CA LEU A 147 -0.68 -9.33 2.96
C LEU A 147 -1.92 -8.49 2.67
N TYR A 148 -3.07 -8.92 3.20
CA TYR A 148 -4.32 -8.17 3.07
C TYR A 148 -4.95 -7.94 4.44
N GLN A 149 -5.01 -6.70 4.88
CA GLN A 149 -5.34 -6.32 6.26
C GLN A 149 -6.71 -5.66 6.37
N VAL A 150 -7.32 -5.77 7.55
CA VAL A 150 -8.45 -4.90 7.91
C VAL A 150 -7.91 -3.51 8.23
N HIS A 151 -8.41 -2.50 7.52
CA HIS A 151 -7.98 -1.12 7.72
C HIS A 151 -8.66 -0.52 8.96
N SER A 152 -7.86 -0.05 9.92
CA SER A 152 -8.33 0.62 11.15
C SER A 152 -9.41 -0.18 11.90
N LEU A 153 -9.10 -1.42 12.25
CA LEU A 153 -9.97 -2.23 13.08
C LEU A 153 -10.13 -1.55 14.44
N THR A 154 -11.35 -1.15 14.78
CA THR A 154 -11.68 -0.69 16.14
C THR A 154 -12.13 -1.88 16.96
N THR A 155 -11.52 -2.12 18.12
CA THR A 155 -12.00 -3.08 19.08
C THR A 155 -13.32 -2.56 19.67
N SER A 156 -14.45 -3.13 19.21
CA SER A 156 -15.70 -3.06 19.95
C SER A 156 -15.70 -4.19 20.98
N THR A 157 -16.28 -3.95 22.13
CA THR A 157 -16.46 -4.97 23.19
C THR A 157 -17.37 -6.13 22.77
N ALA A 158 -18.02 -6.07 21.64
CA ALA A 158 -18.72 -7.19 21.01
C ALA A 158 -17.85 -7.84 19.92
N PRO A 159 -17.85 -9.18 19.75
CA PRO A 159 -17.15 -9.84 18.66
C PRO A 159 -17.79 -9.39 17.34
N THR A 160 -17.14 -8.44 16.70
CA THR A 160 -17.59 -7.94 15.40
C THR A 160 -17.33 -9.02 14.32
N PRO A 161 -18.17 -9.11 13.30
CA PRO A 161 -17.89 -9.95 12.12
C PRO A 161 -16.49 -9.75 11.54
N ALA A 162 -15.91 -8.56 11.72
CA ALA A 162 -14.57 -8.20 11.29
C ALA A 162 -13.46 -9.09 11.90
N SER A 163 -13.57 -9.53 13.16
CA SER A 163 -12.56 -10.42 13.77
C SER A 163 -12.54 -11.81 13.12
N ARG A 164 -13.69 -12.28 12.64
CA ARG A 164 -13.80 -13.54 11.86
C ARG A 164 -13.26 -13.37 10.45
N ILE A 165 -13.46 -12.21 9.86
CA ILE A 165 -13.00 -11.87 8.50
C ILE A 165 -11.46 -11.77 8.45
N THR A 166 -10.81 -11.22 9.47
CA THR A 166 -9.34 -11.11 9.54
C THR A 166 -8.68 -12.49 9.50
N ARG A 167 -9.24 -13.50 10.17
CA ARG A 167 -8.74 -14.88 10.12
C ARG A 167 -8.90 -15.50 8.74
N ALA A 168 -10.06 -15.31 8.11
CA ALA A 168 -10.32 -15.84 6.76
C ALA A 168 -9.42 -15.19 5.72
N ALA A 169 -9.18 -13.88 5.83
CA ALA A 169 -8.30 -13.14 4.92
C ALA A 169 -6.84 -13.64 5.02
N SER A 170 -6.33 -13.84 6.24
CA SER A 170 -4.97 -14.35 6.46
C SER A 170 -4.80 -15.78 5.91
N ALA A 171 -5.83 -16.63 6.05
CA ALA A 171 -5.78 -18.00 5.50
C ALA A 171 -5.86 -18.05 3.97
N THR A 172 -6.53 -17.08 3.35
CA THR A 172 -6.73 -17.06 1.89
C THR A 172 -5.53 -16.47 1.13
N VAL A 173 -4.69 -15.67 1.77
CA VAL A 173 -3.52 -15.03 1.14
C VAL A 173 -2.26 -15.88 1.27
N CYS A 174 -2.24 -16.85 2.21
CA CYS A 174 -1.10 -17.77 2.41
C CYS A 174 -1.21 -19.10 1.65
N SER A 175 -2.22 -19.28 0.77
CA SER A 175 -2.43 -20.54 0.00
C SER A 175 -2.01 -20.36 -1.45
#